data_ec9e75a73ba64c5aa3df19a75989ea7a
#
_entry.id   ec9e75a73ba64c5aa3df19a75989ea7a
#
_cell.length_a   1.000
_cell.length_b   1.000
_cell.length_c   1.000
_cell.angle_alpha   90.00
_cell.angle_beta   90.00
_cell.angle_gamma   90.00
#
_symmetry.space_group_name_H-M   'P 1'
#
loop_
_entity.id
_entity.type
_entity.pdbx_description
1 polymer ?
#
loop_
_entity_poly.entity_id
_entity_poly.type
_entity_poly.pdbx_seq_one_letter_code
_entity_poly.pdbx_strand_id
1 'polypeptide(L)'
;IEDESCDVAVTCFAPAATEELQRILKPGGKFIFVTPGPKHLFEMKAVLYDTPYENIMEDIKIDLQLIQDEIIENVATLDQETLYQLFQMTPYAYKTAIEDKQRLLEIQNLDIICQFRIRVYEKASL
;
A
#
# COMPACT_ATOMS: atom_id res chain seq x y z
N ILE A 1 19.55 -5.70 14.13
CA ILE A 1 18.51 -5.83 15.18
C ILE A 1 18.62 -7.21 15.79
N GLU A 2 18.64 -7.28 17.12
CA GLU A 2 18.74 -8.52 17.85
C GLU A 2 17.47 -9.37 17.75
N ASP A 3 17.60 -10.67 17.98
CA ASP A 3 16.47 -11.59 18.06
C ASP A 3 15.53 -11.18 19.19
N GLU A 4 14.23 -11.32 18.97
CA GLU A 4 13.20 -11.10 19.98
C GLU A 4 13.35 -9.77 20.76
N SER A 5 13.67 -8.69 20.02
CA SER A 5 13.94 -7.37 20.61
C SER A 5 12.86 -6.33 20.31
N CYS A 6 11.93 -6.62 19.43
CA CYS A 6 10.90 -5.67 18.98
C CYS A 6 9.52 -6.06 19.50
N ASP A 7 8.81 -5.09 20.07
CA ASP A 7 7.41 -5.25 20.45
C ASP A 7 6.47 -5.09 19.27
N VAL A 8 6.80 -4.19 18.34
CA VAL A 8 6.01 -3.89 17.14
C VAL A 8 6.94 -3.66 15.96
N ALA A 9 6.58 -4.22 14.82
CA ALA A 9 7.22 -3.94 13.54
C ALA A 9 6.14 -3.48 12.55
N VAL A 10 6.47 -2.50 11.71
CA VAL A 10 5.54 -1.96 10.72
C VAL A 10 6.21 -1.99 9.36
N THR A 11 5.52 -2.53 8.36
CA THR A 11 5.89 -2.42 6.95
C THR A 11 4.75 -1.73 6.21
N CYS A 12 5.07 -0.64 5.54
CA CYS A 12 4.09 0.17 4.84
C CYS A 12 4.51 0.33 3.38
N PHE A 13 3.72 -0.19 2.45
CA PHE A 13 3.96 -0.13 1.01
C PHE A 13 5.34 -0.65 0.59
N ALA A 14 5.80 -1.69 1.24
CA ALA A 14 7.09 -2.33 0.97
C ALA A 14 6.95 -3.85 1.09
N PRO A 15 7.87 -4.62 0.49
CA PRO A 15 7.89 -6.07 0.69
C PRO A 15 8.10 -6.43 2.16
N ALA A 16 7.44 -7.49 2.61
CA ALA A 16 7.60 -7.98 3.97
C ALA A 16 8.79 -8.95 4.04
N ALA A 17 9.79 -8.61 4.86
CA ALA A 17 10.92 -9.48 5.15
C ALA A 17 10.52 -10.52 6.21
N THR A 18 9.77 -11.54 5.79
CA THR A 18 9.04 -12.45 6.68
C THR A 18 9.93 -13.19 7.68
N GLU A 19 11.08 -13.68 7.24
CA GLU A 19 12.02 -14.38 8.13
C GLU A 19 12.59 -13.46 9.20
N GLU A 20 12.99 -12.25 8.81
CA GLU A 20 13.51 -11.25 9.72
C GLU A 20 12.45 -10.76 10.70
N LEU A 21 11.23 -10.55 10.24
CA LEU A 21 10.12 -10.15 11.12
C LEU A 21 9.83 -11.20 12.19
N GLN A 22 9.85 -12.48 11.80
CA GLN A 22 9.68 -13.57 12.75
C GLN A 22 10.81 -13.62 13.78
N ARG A 23 12.03 -13.31 13.36
CA ARG A 23 13.22 -13.32 14.22
C ARG A 23 13.23 -12.21 15.24
N ILE A 24 12.94 -10.96 14.80
CA ILE A 24 13.11 -9.77 15.63
C ILE A 24 11.95 -9.51 16.60
N LEU A 25 10.77 -10.05 16.35
CA LEU A 25 9.61 -9.84 17.21
C LEU A 25 9.73 -10.68 18.49
N LYS A 26 9.38 -10.05 19.60
CA LYS A 26 9.21 -10.75 20.88
C LYS A 26 7.99 -11.67 20.80
N PRO A 27 7.95 -12.72 21.62
CA PRO A 27 6.70 -13.45 21.83
C PRO A 27 5.57 -12.50 22.25
N GLY A 28 4.42 -12.57 21.58
CA GLY A 28 3.33 -11.62 21.76
C GLY A 28 3.50 -10.31 21.01
N GLY A 29 4.62 -10.10 20.35
CA GLY A 29 4.87 -8.92 19.52
C GLY A 29 4.00 -8.91 18.27
N LYS A 30 3.78 -7.72 17.70
CA LYS A 30 2.87 -7.53 16.57
C LYS A 30 3.58 -7.00 15.36
N PHE A 31 3.17 -7.49 14.18
CA PHE A 31 3.58 -6.99 12.89
C PHE A 31 2.38 -6.36 12.21
N ILE A 32 2.50 -5.07 11.89
CA ILE A 32 1.48 -4.32 11.17
C ILE A 32 1.91 -4.18 9.72
N PHE A 33 1.12 -4.73 8.80
CA PHE A 33 1.42 -4.73 7.38
C PHE A 33 0.37 -3.91 6.64
N VAL A 34 0.78 -2.78 6.07
CA VAL A 34 -0.09 -1.87 5.31
C VAL A 34 0.25 -1.97 3.84
N THR A 35 -0.73 -2.33 3.03
CA THR A 35 -0.60 -2.44 1.58
C THR A 35 -1.73 -1.68 0.90
N PRO A 36 -1.56 -1.27 -0.39
CA PRO A 36 -2.66 -0.66 -1.12
C PRO A 36 -3.80 -1.66 -1.31
N GLY A 37 -5.03 -1.20 -1.13
CA GLY A 37 -6.22 -1.98 -1.45
C GLY A 37 -6.42 -2.12 -2.96
N PRO A 38 -7.39 -2.96 -3.41
CA PRO A 38 -7.60 -3.20 -4.84
C PRO A 38 -7.90 -1.94 -5.64
N LYS A 39 -8.63 -0.99 -5.05
CA LYS A 39 -9.08 0.24 -5.70
C LYS A 39 -8.26 1.47 -5.36
N HIS A 40 -7.14 1.28 -4.67
CA HIS A 40 -6.27 2.40 -4.32
C HIS A 40 -5.77 3.13 -5.57
N LEU A 41 -6.05 4.42 -5.65
CA LEU A 41 -5.70 5.29 -6.77
C LEU A 41 -6.24 4.82 -8.14
N PHE A 42 -7.34 4.07 -8.13
CA PHE A 42 -7.92 3.51 -9.37
C PHE A 42 -8.31 4.60 -10.36
N GLU A 43 -8.85 5.73 -9.90
CA GLU A 43 -9.26 6.86 -10.73
C GLU A 43 -8.06 7.48 -11.47
N MET A 44 -6.90 7.53 -10.83
CA MET A 44 -5.67 7.97 -11.49
C MET A 44 -5.27 7.01 -12.61
N LYS A 45 -5.35 5.71 -12.37
CA LYS A 45 -5.08 4.70 -13.40
C LYS A 45 -6.06 4.82 -14.56
N ALA A 46 -7.33 5.13 -14.28
CA ALA A 46 -8.36 5.31 -15.30
C ALA A 46 -8.06 6.51 -16.22
N VAL A 47 -7.38 7.54 -15.71
CA VAL A 47 -6.91 8.67 -16.52
C VAL A 47 -5.69 8.27 -17.37
N LEU A 48 -4.75 7.52 -16.77
CA LEU A 48 -3.46 7.19 -17.39
C LEU A 48 -3.55 6.05 -18.41
N TYR A 49 -4.44 5.10 -18.21
CA TYR A 49 -4.49 3.86 -18.99
C TYR A 49 -5.86 3.66 -19.63
N ASP A 50 -5.87 3.15 -20.86
CA ASP A 50 -7.12 2.82 -21.55
C ASP A 50 -7.86 1.66 -20.90
N THR A 51 -7.10 0.72 -20.32
CA THR A 51 -7.64 -0.41 -19.57
C THR A 51 -7.05 -0.40 -18.15
N PRO A 52 -7.66 0.36 -17.21
CA PRO A 52 -7.17 0.38 -15.84
C PRO A 52 -7.38 -0.97 -15.15
N TYR A 53 -6.52 -1.26 -14.19
CA TYR A 53 -6.56 -2.52 -13.45
C TYR A 53 -6.57 -2.26 -11.93
N GLU A 54 -7.19 -3.18 -11.20
CA GLU A 54 -7.14 -3.15 -9.74
C GLU A 54 -5.81 -3.73 -9.24
N ASN A 55 -5.39 -3.31 -8.06
CA ASN A 55 -4.21 -3.89 -7.41
C ASN A 55 -4.49 -5.33 -6.98
N ILE A 56 -3.50 -6.19 -7.15
CA ILE A 56 -3.58 -7.57 -6.67
C ILE A 56 -3.22 -7.58 -5.19
N MET A 57 -4.09 -8.16 -4.37
CA MET A 57 -3.83 -8.35 -2.94
C MET A 57 -3.26 -9.75 -2.72
N GLU A 58 -1.94 -9.85 -2.65
CA GLU A 58 -1.25 -11.12 -2.42
C GLU A 58 -1.15 -11.42 -0.92
N ASP A 59 -1.28 -12.71 -0.58
CA ASP A 59 -1.01 -13.17 0.76
C ASP A 59 0.48 -13.42 0.94
N ILE A 60 0.97 -13.12 2.14
CA ILE A 60 2.35 -13.43 2.51
C ILE A 60 2.40 -14.74 3.30
N LYS A 61 3.52 -15.46 3.14
CA LYS A 61 3.79 -16.65 3.94
C LYS A 61 4.64 -16.24 5.12
N ILE A 62 4.02 -16.19 6.30
CA ILE A 62 4.71 -15.82 7.53
C ILE A 62 4.18 -16.70 8.68
N ASP A 63 5.10 -17.15 9.53
CA ASP A 63 4.75 -17.96 10.69
C ASP A 63 4.35 -17.08 11.88
N LEU A 64 3.33 -16.26 11.65
CA LEU A 64 2.68 -15.42 12.64
C LEU A 64 1.17 -15.59 12.48
N GLN A 65 0.44 -15.37 13.54
CA GLN A 65 -1.02 -15.46 13.50
C GLN A 65 -1.63 -14.15 13.02
N LEU A 66 -2.45 -14.21 11.98
CA LEU A 66 -3.23 -13.06 11.54
C LEU A 66 -4.38 -12.83 12.53
N ILE A 67 -4.37 -11.70 13.20
CA ILE A 67 -5.38 -11.35 14.20
C ILE A 67 -6.34 -10.26 13.76
N GLN A 68 -5.95 -9.48 12.75
CA GLN A 68 -6.80 -8.42 12.21
C GLN A 68 -6.50 -8.24 10.73
N ASP A 69 -7.53 -8.11 9.92
CA ASP A 69 -7.43 -7.87 8.47
C ASP A 69 -8.62 -7.01 8.06
N GLU A 70 -8.35 -5.78 7.68
CA GLU A 70 -9.41 -4.86 7.27
C GLU A 70 -8.96 -3.95 6.13
N ILE A 71 -9.94 -3.50 5.35
CA ILE A 71 -9.73 -2.52 4.30
C ILE A 71 -10.36 -1.22 4.77
N ILE A 72 -9.58 -0.14 4.75
CA ILE A 72 -10.05 1.20 5.03
C ILE A 72 -9.99 2.04 3.76
N GLU A 73 -10.91 2.97 3.64
CA GLU A 73 -11.08 3.76 2.43
C GLU A 73 -11.38 5.20 2.78
N ASN A 74 -10.79 6.11 2.01
CA ASN A 74 -11.06 7.53 2.10
C ASN A 74 -11.03 8.13 0.69
N VAL A 75 -11.88 9.12 0.44
CA VAL A 75 -11.91 9.84 -0.84
C VAL A 75 -11.27 11.20 -0.64
N ALA A 76 -10.31 11.53 -1.49
CA ALA A 76 -9.65 12.82 -1.52
C ALA A 76 -9.93 13.51 -2.86
N THR A 77 -10.34 14.79 -2.81
CA THR A 77 -10.48 15.62 -4.01
C THR A 77 -9.17 16.38 -4.20
N LEU A 78 -8.46 16.08 -5.28
CA LEU A 78 -7.16 16.68 -5.57
C LEU A 78 -7.26 17.66 -6.74
N ASP A 79 -6.58 18.80 -6.63
CA ASP A 79 -6.37 19.71 -7.75
C ASP A 79 -5.28 19.19 -8.68
N GLN A 80 -5.09 19.85 -9.82
CA GLN A 80 -4.12 19.42 -10.83
C GLN A 80 -2.70 19.30 -10.27
N GLU A 81 -2.25 20.26 -9.50
CA GLU A 81 -0.89 20.29 -8.95
C GLU A 81 -0.68 19.14 -7.97
N THR A 82 -1.60 18.96 -7.03
CA THR A 82 -1.53 17.89 -6.03
C THR A 82 -1.65 16.51 -6.69
N LEU A 83 -2.51 16.39 -7.68
CA LEU A 83 -2.69 15.15 -8.45
C LEU A 83 -1.39 14.75 -9.15
N TYR A 84 -0.72 15.71 -9.79
CA TYR A 84 0.56 15.46 -10.46
C TYR A 84 1.67 15.11 -9.47
N GLN A 85 1.73 15.78 -8.33
CA GLN A 85 2.66 15.44 -7.26
C GLN A 85 2.46 14.03 -6.74
N LEU A 86 1.20 13.64 -6.53
CA LEU A 86 0.87 12.26 -6.12
C LEU A 86 1.31 11.25 -7.18
N PHE A 87 1.05 11.54 -8.45
CA PHE A 87 1.49 10.69 -9.55
C PHE A 87 3.00 10.47 -9.55
N GLN A 88 3.79 11.51 -9.31
CA GLN A 88 5.25 11.43 -9.25
C GLN A 88 5.77 10.54 -8.10
N MET A 89 4.97 10.36 -7.06
CA MET A 89 5.29 9.46 -5.94
C MET A 89 4.98 8.00 -6.23
N THR A 90 4.32 7.70 -7.34
CA THR A 90 3.92 6.33 -7.70
C THR A 90 4.91 5.70 -8.68
N PRO A 91 4.97 4.35 -8.75
CA PRO A 91 5.76 3.66 -9.77
C PRO A 91 5.29 3.97 -11.20
N TYR A 92 4.06 4.43 -11.37
CA TYR A 92 3.48 4.75 -12.68
C TYR A 92 4.24 5.88 -13.39
N ALA A 93 4.85 6.79 -12.63
CA ALA A 93 5.61 7.92 -13.18
C ALA A 93 6.74 7.47 -14.12
N TYR A 94 7.32 6.31 -13.87
CA TYR A 94 8.43 5.77 -14.67
C TYR A 94 7.98 4.87 -15.81
N LYS A 95 6.74 4.37 -15.76
CA LYS A 95 6.22 3.37 -16.71
C LYS A 95 5.24 3.96 -17.71
N THR A 96 4.80 5.19 -17.49
CA THR A 96 3.73 5.80 -18.28
C THR A 96 4.31 6.60 -19.45
N ALA A 97 3.73 6.43 -20.64
CA ALA A 97 4.10 7.20 -21.83
C ALA A 97 3.82 8.70 -21.63
N ILE A 98 4.58 9.53 -22.35
CA ILE A 98 4.45 11.00 -22.24
C ILE A 98 3.05 11.46 -22.59
N GLU A 99 2.42 10.87 -23.62
CA GLU A 99 1.05 11.22 -24.02
C GLU A 99 0.03 10.94 -22.89
N ASP A 100 0.21 9.85 -22.20
CA ASP A 100 -0.67 9.46 -21.10
C ASP A 100 -0.48 10.36 -19.88
N LYS A 101 0.76 10.80 -19.62
CA LYS A 101 1.04 11.81 -18.58
C LYS A 101 0.35 13.13 -18.87
N GLN A 102 0.26 13.52 -20.13
CA GLN A 102 -0.42 14.76 -20.55
C GLN A 102 -1.92 14.72 -20.22
N ARG A 103 -2.55 13.56 -20.31
CA ARG A 103 -3.96 13.39 -19.93
C ARG A 103 -4.18 13.79 -18.46
N LEU A 104 -3.25 13.43 -17.59
CA LEU A 104 -3.30 13.77 -16.18
C LEU A 104 -3.20 15.27 -15.95
N LEU A 105 -2.35 15.95 -16.74
CA LEU A 105 -2.14 17.39 -16.65
C LEU A 105 -3.35 18.23 -17.14
N GLU A 106 -4.25 17.63 -17.91
CA GLU A 106 -5.46 18.27 -18.39
C GLU A 106 -6.61 18.25 -17.38
N ILE A 107 -6.47 17.46 -16.30
CA ILE A 107 -7.50 17.32 -15.26
C ILE A 107 -7.31 18.42 -14.22
N GLN A 108 -8.38 19.19 -13.98
CA GLN A 108 -8.35 20.25 -12.98
C GLN A 108 -8.59 19.76 -11.56
N ASN A 109 -9.55 18.83 -11.40
CA ASN A 109 -9.88 18.23 -10.11
C ASN A 109 -10.22 16.75 -10.34
N LEU A 110 -9.83 15.91 -9.41
CA LEU A 110 -10.17 14.48 -9.45
C LEU A 110 -10.40 13.95 -8.04
N ASP A 111 -11.53 13.27 -7.87
CA ASP A 111 -11.79 12.51 -6.64
C ASP A 111 -11.08 11.18 -6.74
N ILE A 112 -10.23 10.89 -5.77
CA ILE A 112 -9.42 9.69 -5.74
C ILE A 112 -9.74 8.89 -4.48
N ILE A 113 -9.94 7.58 -4.66
CA ILE A 113 -10.08 6.64 -3.56
C ILE A 113 -8.68 6.28 -3.07
N CYS A 114 -8.42 6.59 -1.79
CA CYS A 114 -7.26 6.09 -1.06
C CYS A 114 -7.71 4.88 -0.28
N GLN A 115 -7.30 3.69 -0.71
CA GLN A 115 -7.75 2.43 -0.12
C GLN A 115 -6.56 1.63 0.38
N PHE A 116 -6.62 1.20 1.64
CA PHE A 116 -5.51 0.50 2.29
C PHE A 116 -6.02 -0.80 2.90
N ARG A 117 -5.22 -1.83 2.78
CA ARG A 117 -5.41 -3.07 3.55
C ARG A 117 -4.46 -3.06 4.72
N ILE A 118 -5.00 -3.18 5.92
CA ILE A 118 -4.23 -3.25 7.16
C ILE A 118 -4.38 -4.64 7.74
N ARG A 119 -3.25 -5.34 7.86
CA ARG A 119 -3.18 -6.66 8.47
C ARG A 119 -2.31 -6.58 9.72
N VAL A 120 -2.79 -7.16 10.80
CA VAL A 120 -2.03 -7.27 12.04
C VAL A 120 -1.78 -8.75 12.33
N TYR A 121 -0.52 -9.09 12.47
CA TYR A 121 -0.06 -10.43 12.83
C TYR A 121 0.51 -10.40 14.24
N GLU A 122 0.41 -11.51 14.95
CA GLU A 122 0.96 -11.65 16.28
C GLU A 122 1.85 -12.88 16.36
N LYS A 123 3.00 -12.72 16.99
CA LYS A 123 3.91 -13.83 17.27
C LYS A 123 3.41 -14.59 18.50
N ALA A 124 3.37 -15.92 18.39
CA ALA A 124 2.89 -16.77 19.46
C ALA A 124 3.60 -16.46 20.79
N SER A 125 2.81 -16.33 21.85
CA SER A 125 3.31 -16.22 23.21
C SER A 125 3.56 -17.64 23.72
N LEU A 126 4.73 -17.88 24.25
CA LEU A 126 5.06 -19.17 24.81
C LEU A 126 4.55 -19.34 26.24
#